data_4962f463c3fcd6c336f63de57d262def
#
_entry.id   4962f463c3fcd6c336f63de57d262def
#
_cell.length_a   1.000
_cell.length_b   1.000
_cell.length_c   1.000
_cell.angle_alpha   90.00
_cell.angle_beta   90.00
_cell.angle_gamma   90.00
#
_symmetry.space_group_name_H-M   'P 1'
#
loop_
_entity.id
_entity.type
_entity.pdbx_description
1 polymer ?
#
loop_
_entity_poly.entity_id
_entity_poly.type
_entity_poly.pdbx_seq_one_letter_code
_entity_poly.pdbx_strand_id
1 'polypeptide(L)'
;MTAVLSLGSNLGDRLAHLRLGVHVLAARAVSPVYETAPVGGIEQPDFLNVVVLCDLDAGQAWARAQEAERLAGRVRAVRWGPRTLDVDVVWADGDEPGIELPHPRAHERAFVLIPWLDVDPDAVLPGYGPVAGLAVDRDGLSRLGPL
;
A
#
# COMPACT_ATOMS: atom_id res chain seq x y z
N MET A 1 7.52 -15.04 -9.35
CA MET A 1 6.61 -13.90 -9.53
C MET A 1 6.71 -12.98 -8.33
N THR A 2 6.65 -11.70 -8.53
CA THR A 2 6.73 -10.71 -7.46
C THR A 2 5.59 -9.70 -7.60
N ALA A 3 4.97 -9.36 -6.48
CA ALA A 3 4.01 -8.27 -6.38
C ALA A 3 4.45 -7.31 -5.28
N VAL A 4 4.19 -6.03 -5.49
CA VAL A 4 4.39 -4.95 -4.53
C VAL A 4 3.02 -4.38 -4.21
N LEU A 5 2.63 -4.40 -2.94
CA LEU A 5 1.34 -3.90 -2.50
C LEU A 5 1.51 -2.86 -1.40
N SER A 6 0.64 -1.86 -1.41
CA SER A 6 0.55 -0.82 -0.40
C SER A 6 -0.71 -1.03 0.43
N LEU A 7 -0.56 -1.06 1.76
CA LEU A 7 -1.67 -1.23 2.69
C LEU A 7 -1.79 0.02 3.55
N GLY A 8 -3.03 0.46 3.76
CA GLY A 8 -3.31 1.61 4.61
C GLY A 8 -4.56 1.41 5.45
N SER A 9 -4.58 1.98 6.64
CA SER A 9 -5.73 1.96 7.55
C SER A 9 -5.79 3.24 8.37
N ASN A 10 -6.97 3.84 8.46
CA ASN A 10 -7.18 4.99 9.36
C ASN A 10 -8.50 4.91 10.13
N LEU A 11 -9.10 3.73 10.22
CA LEU A 11 -10.36 3.50 10.93
C LEU A 11 -10.24 2.25 11.80
N GLY A 12 -10.66 2.36 13.06
CA GLY A 12 -10.61 1.27 14.01
C GLY A 12 -9.20 0.95 14.51
N ASP A 13 -8.91 -0.32 14.76
CA ASP A 13 -7.58 -0.77 15.16
C ASP A 13 -6.67 -0.89 13.93
N ARG A 14 -6.00 0.21 13.60
CA ARG A 14 -5.19 0.36 12.40
C ARG A 14 -4.09 -0.69 12.30
N LEU A 15 -3.36 -0.95 13.38
CA LEU A 15 -2.28 -1.94 13.38
C LEU A 15 -2.82 -3.36 13.18
N ALA A 16 -3.94 -3.70 13.82
CA ALA A 16 -4.56 -5.00 13.64
C ALA A 16 -5.02 -5.22 12.19
N HIS A 17 -5.59 -4.20 11.55
CA HIS A 17 -5.99 -4.27 10.16
C HIS A 17 -4.80 -4.46 9.22
N LEU A 18 -3.68 -3.76 9.47
CA LEU A 18 -2.46 -3.95 8.68
C LEU A 18 -1.90 -5.36 8.85
N ARG A 19 -1.86 -5.88 10.08
CA ARG A 19 -1.40 -7.26 10.35
C ARG A 19 -2.27 -8.29 9.65
N LEU A 20 -3.59 -8.10 9.65
CA LEU A 20 -4.51 -8.95 8.90
C LEU A 20 -4.17 -8.96 7.41
N GLY A 21 -3.96 -7.80 6.82
CA GLY A 21 -3.60 -7.67 5.41
C GLY A 21 -2.29 -8.37 5.09
N VAL A 22 -1.26 -8.17 5.90
CA VAL A 22 0.04 -8.83 5.74
C VAL A 22 -0.10 -10.35 5.78
N HIS A 23 -0.93 -10.86 6.69
CA HIS A 23 -1.18 -12.30 6.80
C HIS A 23 -1.92 -12.86 5.58
N VAL A 24 -3.00 -12.20 5.14
CA VAL A 24 -3.79 -12.65 3.97
C VAL A 24 -2.94 -12.65 2.69
N LEU A 25 -2.06 -11.65 2.55
CA LEU A 25 -1.15 -11.55 1.40
C LEU A 25 0.03 -12.51 1.48
N ALA A 26 0.26 -13.14 2.63
CA ALA A 26 1.42 -13.99 2.87
C ALA A 26 2.73 -13.28 2.49
N ALA A 27 2.89 -12.05 2.95
CA ALA A 27 4.00 -11.19 2.58
C ALA A 27 5.34 -11.79 3.00
N ARG A 28 6.34 -11.78 2.08
CA ARG A 28 7.70 -12.23 2.38
C ARG A 28 8.59 -11.12 2.93
N ALA A 29 8.21 -9.87 2.72
CA ALA A 29 8.89 -8.70 3.28
C ALA A 29 7.86 -7.63 3.60
N VAL A 30 8.04 -6.96 4.74
CA VAL A 30 7.13 -5.93 5.24
C VAL A 30 7.95 -4.73 5.65
N SER A 31 7.57 -3.54 5.15
CA SER A 31 8.23 -2.29 5.53
C SER A 31 7.92 -1.91 6.99
N PRO A 32 8.68 -0.97 7.56
CA PRO A 32 8.23 -0.26 8.75
C PRO A 32 6.88 0.42 8.51
N VAL A 33 6.16 0.70 9.59
CA VAL A 33 4.90 1.46 9.56
C VAL A 33 5.21 2.94 9.43
N TYR A 34 4.48 3.62 8.54
CA TYR A 34 4.51 5.07 8.38
C TYR A 34 3.14 5.65 8.69
N GLU A 35 3.13 6.81 9.34
CA GLU A 35 1.89 7.56 9.58
C GLU A 35 1.84 8.75 8.62
N THR A 36 0.68 8.97 7.98
CA THR A 36 0.48 10.04 7.00
C THR A 36 -0.85 10.73 7.22
N ALA A 37 -0.87 12.03 6.91
CA ALA A 37 -2.12 12.79 6.89
C ALA A 37 -3.01 12.31 5.73
N PRO A 38 -4.36 12.32 5.91
CA PRO A 38 -5.27 11.92 4.85
C PRO A 38 -5.25 12.90 3.68
N VAL A 39 -5.58 12.38 2.49
CA VAL A 39 -5.70 13.15 1.24
C VAL A 39 -7.17 13.51 1.01
N GLY A 40 -7.44 14.65 0.38
CA GLY A 40 -8.77 14.97 -0.15
C GLY A 40 -9.60 15.93 0.69
N GLY A 41 -9.08 16.57 1.73
CA GLY A 41 -9.75 17.65 2.46
C GLY A 41 -10.89 17.23 3.38
N ILE A 42 -11.16 15.93 3.54
CA ILE A 42 -12.10 15.42 4.54
C ILE A 42 -11.35 15.25 5.85
N GLU A 43 -11.87 15.82 6.94
CA GLU A 43 -11.29 15.64 8.26
C GLU A 43 -11.49 14.20 8.73
N GLN A 44 -10.39 13.51 9.03
CA GLN A 44 -10.38 12.10 9.43
C GLN A 44 -9.04 11.76 10.08
N PRO A 45 -8.94 10.63 10.81
CA PRO A 45 -7.67 10.20 11.40
C PRO A 45 -6.58 9.95 10.36
N ASP A 46 -5.33 10.07 10.79
CA ASP A 46 -4.17 9.77 9.95
C ASP A 46 -4.14 8.28 9.57
N PHE A 47 -3.63 8.02 8.37
CA PHE A 47 -3.38 6.65 7.92
C PHE A 47 -2.13 6.09 8.54
N LEU A 48 -2.16 4.79 8.86
CA LEU A 48 -0.95 3.98 8.99
C LEU A 48 -0.77 3.19 7.71
N ASN A 49 0.46 3.15 7.20
CA ASN A 49 0.78 2.55 5.91
C ASN A 49 1.98 1.63 6.01
N VAL A 50 1.95 0.54 5.26
CA VAL A 50 3.10 -0.32 4.99
C VAL A 50 3.14 -0.67 3.51
N VAL A 51 4.30 -1.03 3.01
CA VAL A 51 4.47 -1.67 1.71
C VAL A 51 5.01 -3.08 1.93
N VAL A 52 4.49 -4.03 1.18
CA VAL A 52 4.88 -5.43 1.27
C VAL A 52 5.31 -5.96 -0.09
N LEU A 53 6.21 -6.95 -0.05
CA LEU A 53 6.57 -7.76 -1.20
C LEU A 53 5.97 -9.16 -1.02
N CYS A 54 5.36 -9.68 -2.08
CA CYS A 54 4.72 -10.99 -2.07
C CYS A 54 5.15 -11.81 -3.28
N ASP A 55 5.15 -13.14 -3.14
CA ASP A 55 5.45 -14.07 -4.24
C ASP A 55 4.15 -14.40 -4.99
N LEU A 56 3.56 -13.39 -5.61
CA LEU A 56 2.27 -13.47 -6.29
C LEU A 56 2.36 -12.86 -7.69
N ASP A 57 1.55 -13.36 -8.61
CA ASP A 57 1.30 -12.67 -9.88
C ASP A 57 0.18 -11.62 -9.73
N ALA A 58 -0.08 -10.87 -10.80
CA ALA A 58 -1.08 -9.79 -10.79
C ALA A 58 -2.48 -10.28 -10.38
N GLY A 59 -2.94 -11.39 -10.93
CA GLY A 59 -4.25 -11.94 -10.61
C GLY A 59 -4.37 -12.40 -9.16
N GLN A 60 -3.36 -13.08 -8.66
CA GLN A 60 -3.30 -13.52 -7.27
C GLN A 60 -3.23 -12.34 -6.30
N ALA A 61 -2.40 -11.34 -6.62
CA ALA A 61 -2.28 -10.13 -5.81
C ALA A 61 -3.61 -9.38 -5.72
N TRP A 62 -4.29 -9.21 -6.84
CA TRP A 62 -5.60 -8.56 -6.89
C TRP A 62 -6.64 -9.31 -6.05
N ALA A 63 -6.75 -10.64 -6.24
CA ALA A 63 -7.70 -11.46 -5.50
C ALA A 63 -7.46 -11.41 -3.99
N ARG A 64 -6.22 -11.51 -3.55
CA ARG A 64 -5.88 -11.45 -2.13
C ARG A 64 -6.05 -10.06 -1.54
N ALA A 65 -5.77 -9.01 -2.30
CA ALA A 65 -6.02 -7.63 -1.87
C ALA A 65 -7.51 -7.42 -1.54
N GLN A 66 -8.39 -7.87 -2.41
CA GLN A 66 -9.83 -7.78 -2.19
C GLN A 66 -10.29 -8.62 -1.01
N GLU A 67 -9.76 -9.81 -0.83
CA GLU A 67 -10.07 -10.68 0.30
C GLU A 67 -9.63 -10.04 1.63
N ALA A 68 -8.45 -9.44 1.68
CA ALA A 68 -7.99 -8.73 2.88
C ALA A 68 -8.90 -7.57 3.25
N GLU A 69 -9.33 -6.78 2.27
CA GLU A 69 -10.26 -5.67 2.48
C GLU A 69 -11.62 -6.17 2.98
N ARG A 70 -12.12 -7.26 2.41
CA ARG A 70 -13.38 -7.88 2.82
C ARG A 70 -13.31 -8.38 4.26
N LEU A 71 -12.25 -9.08 4.63
CA LEU A 71 -12.05 -9.61 5.98
C LEU A 71 -11.89 -8.49 7.02
N ALA A 72 -11.33 -7.34 6.64
CA ALA A 72 -11.23 -6.18 7.50
C ALA A 72 -12.54 -5.38 7.62
N GLY A 73 -13.61 -5.80 6.94
CA GLY A 73 -14.89 -5.11 6.99
C GLY A 73 -14.85 -3.74 6.33
N ARG A 74 -14.25 -3.62 5.14
CA ARG A 74 -14.09 -2.35 4.43
C ARG A 74 -15.40 -1.60 4.29
N VAL A 75 -15.39 -0.31 4.69
CA VAL A 75 -16.51 0.61 4.52
C VAL A 75 -16.24 1.50 3.30
N ARG A 76 -17.20 1.54 2.35
CA ARG A 76 -17.09 2.33 1.10
C ARG A 76 -18.06 3.51 1.07
N ALA A 77 -18.39 4.08 2.23
CA ALA A 77 -19.44 5.09 2.34
C ALA A 77 -19.07 6.42 1.68
N VAL A 78 -17.80 6.82 1.70
CA VAL A 78 -17.35 8.12 1.22
C VAL A 78 -16.04 7.97 0.44
N ARG A 79 -16.00 8.50 -0.79
CA ARG A 79 -14.75 8.59 -1.56
C ARG A 79 -13.74 9.43 -0.81
N TRP A 80 -12.48 8.96 -0.70
CA TRP A 80 -11.39 9.58 0.06
C TRP A 80 -11.64 9.66 1.58
N GLY A 81 -12.72 9.02 2.05
CA GLY A 81 -13.05 8.94 3.46
C GLY A 81 -12.30 7.82 4.21
N PRO A 82 -12.62 7.62 5.51
CA PRO A 82 -11.97 6.60 6.35
C PRO A 82 -12.07 5.18 5.77
N ARG A 83 -11.01 4.40 5.98
CA ARG A 83 -10.91 2.99 5.53
C ARG A 83 -10.42 2.12 6.67
N THR A 84 -11.08 0.97 6.89
CA THR A 84 -10.58 -0.06 7.80
C THR A 84 -9.29 -0.65 7.24
N LEU A 85 -9.30 -1.04 5.97
CA LEU A 85 -8.10 -1.48 5.26
C LEU A 85 -8.25 -1.17 3.78
N ASP A 86 -7.23 -0.55 3.24
CA ASP A 86 -7.10 -0.25 1.82
C ASP A 86 -5.86 -0.97 1.30
N VAL A 87 -6.02 -1.79 0.27
CA VAL A 87 -4.92 -2.56 -0.31
C VAL A 87 -4.82 -2.28 -1.79
N ASP A 88 -3.73 -1.65 -2.19
CA ASP A 88 -3.45 -1.32 -3.59
C ASP A 88 -2.34 -2.19 -4.14
N VAL A 89 -2.55 -2.79 -5.30
CA VAL A 89 -1.48 -3.43 -6.06
C VAL A 89 -0.69 -2.33 -6.77
N VAL A 90 0.53 -2.11 -6.31
CA VAL A 90 1.42 -1.07 -6.89
C VAL A 90 2.02 -1.57 -8.19
N TRP A 91 2.55 -2.78 -8.16
CA TRP A 91 3.09 -3.49 -9.32
C TRP A 91 3.00 -5.00 -9.07
N ALA A 92 2.87 -5.76 -10.13
CA ALA A 92 2.96 -7.22 -10.07
C ALA A 92 3.37 -7.77 -11.42
N ASP A 93 4.03 -8.91 -11.42
CA ASP A 93 4.32 -9.67 -12.63
C ASP A 93 3.03 -10.23 -13.21
N GLY A 94 2.94 -10.24 -14.55
CA GLY A 94 1.75 -10.70 -15.26
C GLY A 94 0.73 -9.59 -15.48
N ASP A 95 -0.43 -9.98 -15.96
CA ASP A 95 -1.53 -9.08 -16.28
C ASP A 95 -2.80 -9.54 -15.56
N GLU A 96 -3.65 -8.58 -15.20
CA GLU A 96 -5.00 -8.84 -14.71
C GLU A 96 -5.97 -7.85 -15.32
N PRO A 97 -7.02 -8.31 -16.03
CA PRO A 97 -8.03 -7.41 -16.57
C PRO A 97 -8.69 -6.58 -15.46
N GLY A 98 -8.86 -5.29 -15.72
CA GLY A 98 -9.53 -4.39 -14.79
C GLY A 98 -8.62 -3.70 -13.78
N ILE A 99 -7.33 -4.02 -13.74
CA ILE A 99 -6.36 -3.24 -12.95
C ILE A 99 -5.28 -2.65 -13.85
N GLU A 100 -4.83 -1.45 -13.48
CA GLU A 100 -3.77 -0.74 -14.18
C GLU A 100 -2.46 -0.91 -13.41
N LEU A 101 -1.42 -1.40 -14.08
CA LEU A 101 -0.09 -1.60 -13.50
C LEU A 101 0.98 -0.90 -14.32
N PRO A 102 1.88 -0.13 -13.68
CA PRO A 102 1.87 0.18 -12.24
C PRO A 102 0.65 0.99 -11.84
N HIS A 103 0.34 1.02 -10.55
CA HIS A 103 -0.74 1.85 -10.04
C HIS A 103 -0.57 3.29 -10.54
N PRO A 104 -1.60 3.93 -11.09
CA PRO A 104 -1.45 5.20 -11.83
C PRO A 104 -0.95 6.37 -10.99
N ARG A 105 -1.10 6.31 -9.67
CA ARG A 105 -0.68 7.37 -8.76
C ARG A 105 0.52 7.02 -7.87
N ALA A 106 1.10 5.83 -8.03
CA ALA A 106 2.19 5.38 -7.16
C ALA A 106 3.39 6.34 -7.18
N HIS A 107 3.74 6.86 -8.36
CA HIS A 107 4.89 7.76 -8.53
C HIS A 107 4.75 9.10 -7.78
N GLU A 108 3.55 9.46 -7.34
CA GLU A 108 3.27 10.70 -6.61
C GLU A 108 3.17 10.49 -5.09
N ARG A 109 3.17 9.24 -4.62
CA ARG A 109 2.82 8.93 -3.24
C ARG A 109 4.04 8.56 -2.41
N ALA A 110 4.49 9.48 -1.55
CA ALA A 110 5.59 9.21 -0.64
C ALA A 110 5.31 8.01 0.27
N PHE A 111 4.07 7.83 0.71
CA PHE A 111 3.67 6.71 1.57
C PHE A 111 3.66 5.35 0.86
N VAL A 112 3.91 5.32 -0.45
CA VAL A 112 4.18 4.12 -1.24
C VAL A 112 5.67 3.98 -1.50
N LEU A 113 6.30 5.02 -2.03
CA LEU A 113 7.68 4.99 -2.51
C LEU A 113 8.70 4.82 -1.39
N ILE A 114 8.52 5.55 -0.29
CA ILE A 114 9.47 5.51 0.83
C ILE A 114 9.46 4.15 1.54
N PRO A 115 8.29 3.60 1.96
CA PRO A 115 8.27 2.25 2.53
C PRO A 115 8.75 1.17 1.54
N TRP A 116 8.49 1.34 0.25
CA TRP A 116 8.97 0.39 -0.76
C TRP A 116 10.50 0.32 -0.77
N LEU A 117 11.18 1.46 -0.69
CA LEU A 117 12.65 1.50 -0.61
C LEU A 117 13.19 0.79 0.64
N ASP A 118 12.45 0.78 1.73
CA ASP A 118 12.85 0.07 2.95
C ASP A 118 12.90 -1.45 2.76
N VAL A 119 12.07 -2.01 1.89
CA VAL A 119 12.05 -3.46 1.60
C VAL A 119 12.83 -3.82 0.34
N ASP A 120 13.06 -2.85 -0.55
CA ASP A 120 13.83 -3.04 -1.78
C ASP A 120 14.52 -1.73 -2.17
N PRO A 121 15.78 -1.53 -1.71
CA PRO A 121 16.54 -0.31 -2.05
C PRO A 121 16.78 -0.12 -3.54
N ASP A 122 16.73 -1.19 -4.32
CA ASP A 122 16.94 -1.19 -5.78
C ASP A 122 15.64 -1.15 -6.57
N ALA A 123 14.51 -0.85 -5.92
CA ALA A 123 13.19 -0.84 -6.54
C ALA A 123 13.13 0.06 -7.77
N VAL A 124 12.46 -0.44 -8.81
CA VAL A 124 12.18 0.30 -10.06
C VAL A 124 10.68 0.33 -10.26
N LEU A 125 10.15 1.51 -10.51
CA LEU A 125 8.75 1.68 -10.91
C LEU A 125 8.69 1.71 -12.43
N PRO A 126 8.14 0.67 -13.07
CA PRO A 126 8.09 0.60 -14.55
C PRO A 126 7.47 1.86 -15.15
N GLY A 127 8.14 2.41 -16.16
CA GLY A 127 7.73 3.65 -16.82
C GLY A 127 8.23 4.94 -16.14
N TYR A 128 8.75 4.86 -14.91
CA TYR A 128 9.22 6.03 -14.15
C TYR A 128 10.68 5.94 -13.72
N GLY A 129 11.26 4.73 -13.68
CA GLY A 129 12.65 4.51 -13.31
C GLY A 129 12.87 4.13 -11.85
N PRO A 130 14.13 4.23 -11.37
CA PRO A 130 14.45 3.88 -9.98
C PRO A 130 13.64 4.69 -8.97
N VAL A 131 13.01 4.01 -8.02
CA VAL A 131 12.19 4.66 -6.98
C VAL A 131 13.03 5.65 -6.18
N ALA A 132 14.28 5.31 -5.88
CA ALA A 132 15.19 6.20 -5.15
C ALA A 132 15.43 7.56 -5.85
N GLY A 133 15.23 7.62 -7.16
CA GLY A 133 15.40 8.85 -7.94
C GLY A 133 14.12 9.68 -8.12
N LEU A 134 12.99 9.19 -7.64
CA LEU A 134 11.72 9.90 -7.80
C LEU A 134 11.58 10.99 -6.74
N ALA A 135 11.21 12.19 -7.21
CA ALA A 135 10.99 13.32 -6.32
C ALA A 135 9.58 13.23 -5.71
N VAL A 136 9.51 13.08 -4.39
CA VAL A 136 8.25 13.08 -3.65
C VAL A 136 8.36 13.99 -2.44
N ASP A 137 7.22 14.58 -2.06
CA ASP A 137 7.11 15.38 -0.84
C ASP A 137 6.98 14.43 0.36
N ARG A 138 7.95 14.50 1.27
CA ARG A 138 7.99 13.68 2.49
C ARG A 138 7.31 14.36 3.69
N ASP A 139 6.81 15.57 3.51
CA ASP A 139 6.13 16.29 4.58
C ASP A 139 4.90 15.52 5.04
N GLY A 140 4.72 15.42 6.35
CA GLY A 140 3.61 14.68 6.93
C GLY A 140 3.79 13.16 6.96
N LEU A 141 4.95 12.64 6.53
CA LEU A 141 5.27 11.21 6.59
C LEU A 141 6.16 10.94 7.81
N SER A 142 5.67 10.16 8.76
CA SER A 142 6.38 9.81 10.00
C SER A 142 6.62 8.31 10.08
N ARG A 143 7.91 7.92 10.23
CA ARG A 143 8.27 6.51 10.40
C ARG A 143 8.07 6.10 11.85
N LEU A 144 7.25 5.07 12.10
CA LEU A 144 6.92 4.61 13.44
C LEU A 144 7.71 3.36 13.88
N GLY A 145 8.26 2.60 12.93
CA GLY A 145 8.97 1.36 13.22
C GLY A 145 8.24 0.11 12.75
N PRO A 146 8.72 -1.09 13.13
CA PRO A 146 8.15 -2.35 12.63
C PRO A 146 6.69 -2.55 13.02
N LEU A 147 5.97 -3.24 12.13
CA LEU A 147 4.58 -3.62 12.37
C LEU A 147 4.44 -4.63 13.50
#